data_0a61ac9be653c65bda95e2d379f127a5
#
_entry.id   0a61ac9be653c65bda95e2d379f127a5
#
_cell.length_a   1.000
_cell.length_b   1.000
_cell.length_c   1.000
_cell.angle_alpha   90.00
_cell.angle_beta   90.00
_cell.angle_gamma   90.00
#
_symmetry.space_group_name_H-M   'P 1'
#
loop_
_entity.id
_entity.type
_entity.pdbx_description
1 polymer ?
#
loop_
_entity_poly.entity_id
_entity_poly.type
_entity_poly.pdbx_seq_one_letter_code
_entity_poly.pdbx_strand_id
1 'polypeptide(L)'
;DEHPGETVLVHMKYENTSTSANKTGWDKSVVCLINSHCSGYVADFHPLMTLADARGKILFVIREDYKSSNNGRYFGAYLNWTHDKVVFDTTLSGNGVGQAPIRVNDLYNIKNGASDGKAKYAAIDECIAYTYNTDDPTRWCMNYVSCYDTAHCSVSGISLFGAVGDYDYCANKYNRYTADKIDR
;
A
#
# COMPACT_ATOMS: atom_id res chain seq x y z
N ASP A 1 -12.25 -17.54 -14.86
CA ASP A 1 -10.95 -16.94 -14.52
C ASP A 1 -10.14 -16.78 -15.82
N GLU A 2 -9.96 -15.54 -16.28
CA GLU A 2 -9.24 -15.24 -17.54
C GLU A 2 -7.71 -15.25 -17.32
N HIS A 3 -7.25 -15.13 -16.06
CA HIS A 3 -5.84 -15.02 -15.69
C HIS A 3 -5.48 -15.90 -14.47
N PRO A 4 -5.57 -17.24 -14.57
CA PRO A 4 -5.42 -18.15 -13.43
C PRO A 4 -4.00 -18.19 -12.86
N GLY A 5 -3.04 -17.60 -13.53
CA GLY A 5 -1.63 -17.56 -13.09
C GLY A 5 -1.21 -16.24 -12.44
N GLU A 6 -2.10 -15.24 -12.38
CA GLU A 6 -1.76 -13.93 -11.83
C GLU A 6 -2.01 -13.85 -10.33
N THR A 7 -1.24 -13.01 -9.65
CA THR A 7 -1.46 -12.63 -8.25
C THR A 7 -2.09 -11.26 -8.22
N VAL A 8 -3.17 -11.11 -7.46
CA VAL A 8 -3.79 -9.81 -7.21
C VAL A 8 -3.41 -9.32 -5.82
N LEU A 9 -2.72 -8.19 -5.72
CA LEU A 9 -2.44 -7.53 -4.46
C LEU A 9 -3.51 -6.47 -4.21
N VAL A 10 -4.23 -6.59 -3.10
CA VAL A 10 -5.28 -5.63 -2.71
C VAL A 10 -4.90 -4.95 -1.41
N HIS A 11 -4.50 -3.68 -1.49
CA HIS A 11 -4.30 -2.85 -0.31
C HIS A 11 -5.61 -2.16 0.09
N MET A 12 -6.02 -2.34 1.35
CA MET A 12 -7.28 -1.79 1.87
C MET A 12 -7.03 -0.88 3.06
N LYS A 13 -7.80 0.21 3.09
CA LYS A 13 -7.80 1.21 4.14
C LYS A 13 -9.22 1.67 4.43
N TYR A 14 -9.54 1.87 5.71
CA TYR A 14 -10.75 2.54 6.12
C TYR A 14 -10.56 4.07 6.10
N GLU A 15 -11.31 4.76 5.28
CA GLU A 15 -11.16 6.22 5.08
C GLU A 15 -12.06 7.08 5.98
N ASN A 16 -13.03 6.50 6.68
CA ASN A 16 -13.94 7.27 7.51
C ASN A 16 -13.43 7.37 8.95
N THR A 17 -13.19 8.58 9.41
CA THR A 17 -12.63 8.87 10.75
C THR A 17 -13.70 9.13 11.81
N SER A 18 -14.99 9.02 11.49
CA SER A 18 -16.00 9.69 12.31
C SER A 18 -16.41 8.99 13.60
N THR A 19 -16.37 7.64 13.70
CA THR A 19 -16.65 6.94 14.97
C THR A 19 -16.12 5.51 14.99
N SER A 20 -15.86 4.96 16.20
CA SER A 20 -15.52 3.55 16.39
C SER A 20 -16.63 2.58 15.96
N ALA A 21 -17.89 3.00 16.07
CA ALA A 21 -19.05 2.21 15.63
C ALA A 21 -19.05 2.02 14.10
N ASN A 22 -18.70 3.06 13.34
CA ASN A 22 -18.59 2.98 11.88
C ASN A 22 -17.45 2.05 11.45
N LYS A 23 -16.31 2.07 12.16
CA LYS A 23 -15.20 1.15 11.92
C LYS A 23 -15.63 -0.30 12.12
N THR A 24 -16.32 -0.61 13.21
CA THR A 24 -16.82 -1.96 13.48
C THR A 24 -17.82 -2.43 12.40
N GLY A 25 -18.66 -1.55 11.90
CA GLY A 25 -19.57 -1.81 10.78
C GLY A 25 -18.80 -2.13 9.49
N TRP A 26 -17.75 -1.33 9.19
CA TRP A 26 -16.88 -1.56 8.06
C TRP A 26 -16.14 -2.90 8.16
N ASP A 27 -15.52 -3.19 9.31
CA ASP A 27 -14.82 -4.45 9.56
C ASP A 27 -15.73 -5.67 9.28
N LYS A 28 -16.97 -5.65 9.80
CA LYS A 28 -17.95 -6.71 9.56
C LYS A 28 -18.35 -6.84 8.09
N SER A 29 -18.54 -5.71 7.42
CA SER A 29 -18.91 -5.69 6.00
C SER A 29 -17.79 -6.25 5.12
N VAL A 30 -16.54 -5.84 5.34
CA VAL A 30 -15.36 -6.35 4.63
C VAL A 30 -15.19 -7.85 4.85
N VAL A 31 -15.29 -8.31 6.12
CA VAL A 31 -15.20 -9.74 6.45
C VAL A 31 -16.28 -10.53 5.74
N CYS A 32 -17.53 -10.03 5.75
CA CYS A 32 -18.65 -10.67 5.07
C CYS A 32 -18.41 -10.78 3.55
N LEU A 33 -17.99 -9.69 2.91
CA LEU A 33 -17.73 -9.66 1.46
C LEU A 33 -16.59 -10.61 1.05
N ILE A 34 -15.48 -10.59 1.78
CA ILE A 34 -14.34 -11.47 1.47
C ILE A 34 -14.74 -12.94 1.65
N ASN A 35 -15.42 -13.28 2.75
CA ASN A 35 -15.89 -14.65 2.98
C ASN A 35 -16.90 -15.14 1.92
N SER A 36 -17.80 -14.26 1.49
CA SER A 36 -18.85 -14.62 0.54
C SER A 36 -18.35 -14.76 -0.90
N HIS A 37 -17.36 -13.96 -1.29
CA HIS A 37 -16.98 -13.83 -2.69
C HIS A 37 -15.54 -14.23 -3.01
N CYS A 38 -14.63 -14.20 -2.03
CA CYS A 38 -13.20 -14.37 -2.25
C CYS A 38 -12.55 -15.50 -1.45
N SER A 39 -13.25 -16.15 -0.52
CA SER A 39 -12.63 -17.06 0.48
C SER A 39 -11.77 -18.17 -0.15
N GLY A 40 -12.16 -18.70 -1.31
CA GLY A 40 -11.39 -19.72 -2.05
C GLY A 40 -10.12 -19.20 -2.74
N TYR A 41 -9.97 -17.89 -2.84
CA TYR A 41 -8.88 -17.23 -3.57
C TYR A 41 -7.95 -16.42 -2.67
N VAL A 42 -8.20 -16.35 -1.36
CA VAL A 42 -7.34 -15.59 -0.44
C VAL A 42 -6.03 -16.32 -0.24
N ALA A 43 -4.92 -15.61 -0.45
CA ALA A 43 -3.59 -16.09 -0.07
C ALA A 43 -3.34 -15.86 1.41
N ASP A 44 -2.91 -16.89 2.14
CA ASP A 44 -2.39 -16.73 3.50
C ASP A 44 -0.99 -16.13 3.43
N PHE A 45 -0.80 -15.00 4.11
CA PHE A 45 0.49 -14.34 4.17
C PHE A 45 1.48 -15.08 5.08
N HIS A 46 2.73 -15.20 4.63
CA HIS A 46 3.87 -15.54 5.48
C HIS A 46 5.12 -14.71 5.08
N PRO A 47 6.09 -14.48 6.00
CA PRO A 47 7.21 -13.58 5.74
C PRO A 47 8.04 -13.88 4.50
N LEU A 48 8.20 -15.15 4.17
CA LEU A 48 8.96 -15.63 3.00
C LEU A 48 8.09 -15.86 1.74
N MET A 49 6.87 -15.30 1.73
CA MET A 49 5.95 -15.48 0.61
C MET A 49 6.52 -14.91 -0.68
N THR A 50 6.46 -15.70 -1.74
CA THR A 50 6.81 -15.30 -3.10
C THR A 50 5.54 -15.04 -3.93
N LEU A 51 5.70 -14.39 -5.08
CA LEU A 51 4.60 -14.27 -6.06
C LEU A 51 4.13 -15.64 -6.56
N ALA A 52 5.01 -16.65 -6.59
CA ALA A 52 4.64 -18.00 -6.98
C ALA A 52 3.67 -18.63 -5.96
N ASP A 53 3.83 -18.36 -4.67
CA ASP A 53 2.92 -18.86 -3.62
C ASP A 53 1.52 -18.22 -3.69
N ALA A 54 1.43 -17.03 -4.26
CA ALA A 54 0.19 -16.26 -4.41
C ALA A 54 -0.43 -16.38 -5.81
N ARG A 55 0.11 -17.23 -6.71
CA ARG A 55 -0.47 -17.40 -8.06
C ARG A 55 -1.92 -17.86 -8.02
N GLY A 56 -2.76 -17.20 -8.82
CA GLY A 56 -4.19 -17.43 -8.88
C GLY A 56 -4.94 -17.02 -7.60
N LYS A 57 -4.30 -16.24 -6.74
CA LYS A 57 -4.87 -15.81 -5.46
C LYS A 57 -4.84 -14.30 -5.29
N ILE A 58 -5.58 -13.85 -4.29
CA ILE A 58 -5.66 -12.47 -3.85
C ILE A 58 -4.91 -12.36 -2.52
N LEU A 59 -3.85 -11.55 -2.48
CA LEU A 59 -3.19 -11.18 -1.24
C LEU A 59 -3.75 -9.84 -0.75
N PHE A 60 -4.56 -9.88 0.29
CA PHE A 60 -5.03 -8.68 0.96
C PHE A 60 -3.94 -8.14 1.90
N VAL A 61 -3.71 -6.85 1.83
CA VAL A 61 -2.89 -6.09 2.78
C VAL A 61 -3.79 -5.01 3.39
N ILE A 62 -4.21 -5.21 4.63
CA ILE A 62 -5.24 -4.39 5.27
C ILE A 62 -4.63 -3.62 6.43
N ARG A 63 -4.89 -2.30 6.47
CA ARG A 63 -4.33 -1.38 7.49
C ARG A 63 -5.06 -1.42 8.82
N GLU A 64 -6.27 -1.94 8.86
CA GLU A 64 -7.10 -2.04 10.06
C GLU A 64 -6.97 -3.42 10.70
N ASP A 65 -6.87 -3.45 12.04
CA ASP A 65 -6.97 -4.71 12.79
C ASP A 65 -8.43 -5.12 12.95
N TYR A 66 -8.86 -6.03 12.09
CA TYR A 66 -10.23 -6.55 12.03
C TYR A 66 -10.37 -8.00 12.57
N LYS A 67 -9.35 -8.53 13.21
CA LYS A 67 -9.34 -9.90 13.74
C LYS A 67 -10.58 -10.25 14.56
N SER A 68 -11.04 -9.33 15.41
CA SER A 68 -12.22 -9.54 16.24
C SER A 68 -13.50 -9.79 15.43
N SER A 69 -13.57 -9.25 14.22
CA SER A 69 -14.69 -9.45 13.29
C SER A 69 -14.54 -10.70 12.42
N ASN A 70 -13.40 -11.36 12.44
CA ASN A 70 -13.07 -12.52 11.60
C ASN A 70 -12.51 -13.70 12.41
N ASN A 71 -13.13 -14.04 13.53
CA ASN A 71 -12.76 -15.20 14.35
C ASN A 71 -11.26 -15.25 14.72
N GLY A 72 -10.66 -14.10 14.97
CA GLY A 72 -9.25 -13.98 15.36
C GLY A 72 -8.24 -14.13 14.21
N ARG A 73 -8.67 -14.09 12.96
CA ARG A 73 -7.80 -14.28 11.78
C ARG A 73 -7.75 -13.05 10.87
N TYR A 74 -6.66 -12.91 10.14
CA TYR A 74 -6.55 -11.99 9.01
C TYR A 74 -6.87 -12.70 7.68
N PHE A 75 -7.32 -11.93 6.69
CA PHE A 75 -7.22 -12.30 5.27
C PHE A 75 -5.90 -11.74 4.74
N GLY A 76 -4.98 -12.61 4.32
CA GLY A 76 -3.66 -12.18 3.90
C GLY A 76 -2.84 -11.56 5.04
N ALA A 77 -2.48 -10.27 4.94
CA ALA A 77 -1.63 -9.57 5.89
C ALA A 77 -2.32 -8.37 6.54
N TYR A 78 -2.09 -8.17 7.82
CA TYR A 78 -2.32 -6.92 8.52
C TYR A 78 -1.07 -6.05 8.42
N LEU A 79 -1.24 -4.84 7.92
CA LEU A 79 -0.19 -3.82 7.88
C LEU A 79 -0.34 -2.89 9.08
N ASN A 80 0.59 -2.98 10.03
CA ASN A 80 0.61 -2.11 11.20
C ASN A 80 1.00 -0.69 10.78
N TRP A 81 -0.01 0.11 10.40
CA TRP A 81 0.22 1.43 9.85
C TRP A 81 0.57 2.47 10.91
N THR A 82 1.62 3.23 10.65
CA THR A 82 2.01 4.36 11.50
C THR A 82 1.46 5.66 10.90
N HIS A 83 0.50 6.26 11.58
CA HIS A 83 -0.04 7.57 11.20
C HIS A 83 1.02 8.67 11.36
N ASP A 84 0.86 9.77 10.64
CA ASP A 84 1.70 10.98 10.68
C ASP A 84 3.15 10.81 10.21
N LYS A 85 3.50 9.68 9.60
CA LYS A 85 4.80 9.46 8.96
C LYS A 85 4.64 9.25 7.46
N VAL A 86 5.56 9.83 6.70
CA VAL A 86 5.57 9.74 5.24
C VAL A 86 6.48 8.65 4.71
N VAL A 87 7.59 8.36 5.41
CA VAL A 87 8.45 7.19 5.18
C VAL A 87 8.70 6.55 6.54
N PHE A 88 8.39 5.27 6.67
CA PHE A 88 8.51 4.56 7.95
C PHE A 88 8.69 3.06 7.78
N ASP A 89 9.34 2.46 8.77
CA ASP A 89 9.45 1.02 8.92
C ASP A 89 8.37 0.51 9.88
N THR A 90 7.76 -0.60 9.52
CA THR A 90 6.70 -1.25 10.29
C THR A 90 6.67 -2.75 10.01
N THR A 91 5.57 -3.43 10.30
CA THR A 91 5.42 -4.87 10.13
C THR A 91 4.17 -5.27 9.36
N LEU A 92 4.31 -6.34 8.58
CA LEU A 92 3.19 -7.14 8.08
C LEU A 92 3.02 -8.35 8.99
N SER A 93 1.80 -8.63 9.40
CA SER A 93 1.46 -9.76 10.27
C SER A 93 0.47 -10.69 9.60
N GLY A 94 0.76 -11.98 9.58
CA GLY A 94 -0.16 -13.03 9.14
C GLY A 94 -0.77 -13.83 10.30
N ASN A 95 -1.39 -14.96 9.96
CA ASN A 95 -2.05 -15.84 10.92
C ASN A 95 -1.04 -16.82 11.54
N GLY A 96 -0.39 -16.45 12.65
CA GLY A 96 0.47 -17.37 13.42
C GLY A 96 1.82 -17.71 12.78
N VAL A 97 2.20 -17.02 11.72
CA VAL A 97 3.43 -17.30 10.93
C VAL A 97 4.55 -16.29 11.13
N GLY A 98 4.45 -15.46 12.14
CA GLY A 98 5.42 -14.39 12.40
C GLY A 98 5.11 -13.09 11.65
N GLN A 99 6.06 -12.18 11.71
CA GLN A 99 5.97 -10.85 11.11
C GLN A 99 7.07 -10.65 10.08
N ALA A 100 6.78 -9.92 9.02
CA ALA A 100 7.76 -9.45 8.06
C ALA A 100 8.01 -7.95 8.25
N PRO A 101 9.26 -7.49 8.26
CA PRO A 101 9.55 -6.06 8.25
C PRO A 101 9.18 -5.46 6.89
N ILE A 102 8.54 -4.30 6.93
CA ILE A 102 8.16 -3.57 5.72
C ILE A 102 8.51 -2.09 5.85
N ARG A 103 9.11 -1.53 4.82
CA ARG A 103 9.24 -0.09 4.64
C ARG A 103 8.10 0.43 3.78
N VAL A 104 7.47 1.50 4.25
CA VAL A 104 6.39 2.18 3.53
C VAL A 104 6.85 3.58 3.14
N ASN A 105 6.71 3.93 1.87
CA ASN A 105 6.80 5.29 1.38
C ASN A 105 5.40 5.79 1.03
N ASP A 106 4.84 6.65 1.88
CA ASP A 106 3.56 7.34 1.68
C ASP A 106 3.76 8.88 1.58
N LEU A 107 4.88 9.31 0.99
CA LEU A 107 5.11 10.72 0.72
C LEU A 107 4.16 11.19 -0.39
N TYR A 108 2.96 11.57 0.02
CA TYR A 108 1.86 11.88 -0.86
C TYR A 108 1.77 13.38 -1.19
N ASN A 109 1.96 14.25 -0.20
CA ASN A 109 1.77 15.69 -0.37
C ASN A 109 3.10 16.40 -0.62
N ILE A 110 3.28 16.91 -1.83
CA ILE A 110 4.46 17.69 -2.25
C ILE A 110 4.07 19.17 -2.19
N LYS A 111 4.55 19.88 -1.15
CA LYS A 111 4.16 21.27 -0.88
C LYS A 111 5.07 22.32 -1.52
N ASN A 112 6.33 21.99 -1.73
CA ASN A 112 7.39 22.94 -2.09
C ASN A 112 8.04 22.64 -3.45
N GLY A 113 7.30 22.08 -4.38
CA GLY A 113 7.75 21.87 -5.76
C GLY A 113 9.05 21.07 -5.86
N ALA A 114 10.12 21.71 -6.31
CA ALA A 114 11.38 21.00 -6.61
C ALA A 114 12.07 20.36 -5.40
N SER A 115 11.95 20.94 -4.19
CA SER A 115 12.58 20.36 -2.99
C SER A 115 11.88 19.10 -2.52
N ASP A 116 10.56 19.11 -2.50
CA ASP A 116 9.77 17.95 -2.10
C ASP A 116 9.76 16.88 -3.19
N GLY A 117 9.89 17.29 -4.45
CA GLY A 117 10.15 16.37 -5.57
C GLY A 117 11.42 15.55 -5.39
N LYS A 118 12.51 16.18 -4.91
CA LYS A 118 13.75 15.46 -4.56
C LYS A 118 13.53 14.50 -3.39
N ALA A 119 12.77 14.92 -2.38
CA ALA A 119 12.40 14.06 -1.25
C ALA A 119 11.61 12.83 -1.71
N LYS A 120 10.69 12.99 -2.68
CA LYS A 120 9.95 11.87 -3.26
C LYS A 120 10.86 10.87 -3.97
N TYR A 121 11.82 11.33 -4.76
CA TYR A 121 12.81 10.44 -5.39
C TYR A 121 13.66 9.71 -4.35
N ALA A 122 14.14 10.41 -3.33
CA ALA A 122 14.91 9.79 -2.25
C ALA A 122 14.08 8.72 -1.51
N ALA A 123 12.81 9.00 -1.21
CA ALA A 123 11.91 8.04 -0.58
C ALA A 123 11.64 6.79 -1.44
N ILE A 124 11.54 6.95 -2.76
CA ILE A 124 11.43 5.83 -3.71
C ILE A 124 12.71 5.00 -3.67
N ASP A 125 13.88 5.64 -3.79
CA ASP A 125 15.18 4.95 -3.77
C ASP A 125 15.43 4.21 -2.46
N GLU A 126 15.12 4.81 -1.31
CA GLU A 126 15.24 4.18 -0.01
C GLU A 126 14.31 2.96 0.14
N CYS A 127 13.10 3.03 -0.41
CA CYS A 127 12.16 1.93 -0.37
C CYS A 127 12.65 0.75 -1.23
N ILE A 128 13.15 1.03 -2.43
CA ILE A 128 13.74 0.00 -3.31
C ILE A 128 14.99 -0.60 -2.65
N ALA A 129 15.91 0.24 -2.16
CA ALA A 129 17.14 -0.20 -1.53
C ALA A 129 16.90 -1.08 -0.28
N TYR A 130 15.81 -0.85 0.43
CA TYR A 130 15.44 -1.60 1.61
C TYR A 130 15.24 -3.10 1.34
N THR A 131 14.71 -3.43 0.17
CA THR A 131 14.50 -4.83 -0.25
C THR A 131 15.61 -5.37 -1.14
N TYR A 132 16.25 -4.51 -1.92
CA TYR A 132 17.25 -4.92 -2.91
C TYR A 132 18.64 -5.13 -2.31
N ASN A 133 19.07 -4.25 -1.41
CA ASN A 133 20.41 -4.27 -0.80
C ASN A 133 20.43 -5.06 0.52
N THR A 134 19.85 -6.26 0.55
CA THR A 134 19.78 -7.07 1.76
C THR A 134 19.77 -8.56 1.44
N ASP A 135 20.41 -9.34 2.32
CA ASP A 135 20.31 -10.80 2.31
C ASP A 135 19.07 -11.32 3.08
N ASP A 136 18.25 -10.42 3.62
CA ASP A 136 17.04 -10.76 4.36
C ASP A 136 15.83 -10.87 3.40
N PRO A 137 15.44 -12.09 3.01
CA PRO A 137 14.34 -12.31 2.06
C PRO A 137 12.95 -12.01 2.66
N THR A 138 12.88 -11.69 3.96
CA THR A 138 11.61 -11.37 4.62
C THR A 138 11.23 -9.90 4.50
N ARG A 139 12.12 -9.05 3.96
CA ARG A 139 11.86 -7.60 3.83
C ARG A 139 10.90 -7.29 2.69
N TRP A 140 9.94 -6.46 3.01
CA TRP A 140 8.95 -5.96 2.07
C TRP A 140 9.08 -4.44 1.89
N CYS A 141 8.65 -3.95 0.74
CA CYS A 141 8.54 -2.51 0.47
C CYS A 141 7.17 -2.21 -0.13
N MET A 142 6.52 -1.18 0.38
CA MET A 142 5.30 -0.61 -0.20
C MET A 142 5.61 0.82 -0.63
N ASN A 143 5.75 1.04 -1.92
CA ASN A 143 6.20 2.29 -2.49
C ASN A 143 5.05 2.97 -3.25
N TYR A 144 4.38 3.93 -2.60
CA TYR A 144 3.38 4.75 -3.27
C TYR A 144 4.08 5.79 -4.13
N VAL A 145 4.09 5.56 -5.43
CA VAL A 145 4.71 6.48 -6.40
C VAL A 145 3.79 7.62 -6.80
N SER A 146 2.49 7.53 -6.53
CA SER A 146 1.56 8.65 -6.67
C SER A 146 1.84 9.75 -5.65
N CYS A 147 1.55 10.98 -6.01
CA CYS A 147 1.60 12.13 -5.11
C CYS A 147 0.69 13.25 -5.60
N TYR A 148 0.49 14.23 -4.75
CA TYR A 148 -0.26 15.44 -5.03
C TYR A 148 0.68 16.64 -4.87
N ASP A 149 0.85 17.42 -5.94
CA ASP A 149 1.70 18.62 -5.93
C ASP A 149 0.84 19.89 -5.84
N THR A 150 0.80 20.49 -4.66
CA THR A 150 0.05 21.73 -4.43
C THR A 150 0.70 22.96 -5.04
N ALA A 151 1.99 22.90 -5.42
CA ALA A 151 2.67 24.03 -6.04
C ALA A 151 2.22 24.27 -7.48
N HIS A 152 1.78 23.22 -8.18
CA HIS A 152 1.23 23.33 -9.55
C HIS A 152 -0.27 23.67 -9.59
N CYS A 153 -0.99 23.51 -8.47
CA CYS A 153 -2.39 23.92 -8.35
C CYS A 153 -2.62 25.43 -8.24
N SER A 154 -1.57 26.22 -8.14
CA SER A 154 -1.65 27.66 -7.86
C SER A 154 -1.72 28.54 -9.11
N VAL A 155 -1.96 28.00 -10.29
CA VAL A 155 -2.20 28.79 -11.48
C VAL A 155 -3.63 29.26 -11.51
N SER A 156 -3.83 30.48 -11.00
CA SER A 156 -5.01 31.33 -11.19
C SER A 156 -6.36 30.78 -10.68
N GLY A 157 -6.60 30.81 -9.37
CA GLY A 157 -7.96 31.12 -8.82
C GLY A 157 -9.15 30.22 -9.17
N ILE A 158 -8.97 29.14 -9.94
CA ILE A 158 -10.02 28.21 -10.35
C ILE A 158 -9.54 26.77 -10.09
N SER A 159 -9.62 26.39 -8.83
CA SER A 159 -8.94 25.21 -8.29
C SER A 159 -9.72 23.90 -8.39
N LEU A 160 -10.84 23.79 -9.04
CA LEU A 160 -11.66 22.56 -9.07
C LEU A 160 -11.27 21.59 -10.17
N PHE A 161 -10.56 22.02 -11.21
CA PHE A 161 -10.15 21.17 -12.32
C PHE A 161 -8.63 20.95 -12.43
N GLY A 162 -7.82 21.74 -11.72
CA GLY A 162 -6.37 21.61 -11.72
C GLY A 162 -5.84 20.38 -10.98
N ALA A 163 -6.56 19.89 -9.99
CA ALA A 163 -6.13 18.75 -9.17
C ALA A 163 -5.93 17.45 -9.97
N VAL A 164 -6.73 17.21 -11.00
CA VAL A 164 -6.66 15.98 -11.80
C VAL A 164 -5.39 15.96 -12.66
N GLY A 165 -5.03 17.08 -13.27
CA GLY A 165 -3.81 17.20 -14.07
C GLY A 165 -2.53 16.99 -13.25
N ASP A 166 -2.53 17.43 -11.99
CA ASP A 166 -1.37 17.30 -11.09
C ASP A 166 -1.15 15.85 -10.65
N TYR A 167 -2.20 15.07 -10.44
CA TYR A 167 -2.07 13.64 -10.16
C TYR A 167 -1.46 12.88 -11.33
N ASP A 168 -1.95 13.12 -12.54
CA ASP A 168 -1.43 12.48 -13.76
C ASP A 168 0.03 12.84 -14.01
N TYR A 169 0.39 14.10 -13.82
CA TYR A 169 1.78 14.55 -13.95
C TYR A 169 2.69 13.83 -12.95
N CYS A 170 2.31 13.82 -11.68
CA CYS A 170 3.07 13.13 -10.63
C CYS A 170 3.16 11.63 -10.89
N ALA A 171 2.05 10.98 -11.23
CA ALA A 171 2.02 9.56 -11.51
C ALA A 171 2.96 9.21 -12.68
N ASN A 172 2.85 9.91 -13.81
CA ASN A 172 3.71 9.67 -14.97
C ASN A 172 5.20 9.89 -14.67
N LYS A 173 5.53 10.95 -13.94
CA LYS A 173 6.92 11.29 -13.58
C LYS A 173 7.55 10.23 -12.68
N TYR A 174 6.87 9.84 -11.61
CA TYR A 174 7.44 8.94 -10.60
C TYR A 174 7.31 7.48 -10.99
N ASN A 175 6.29 7.09 -11.76
CA ASN A 175 6.19 5.75 -12.32
C ASN A 175 7.36 5.44 -13.27
N ARG A 176 7.71 6.37 -14.17
CA ARG A 176 8.87 6.22 -15.06
C ARG A 176 10.15 6.08 -14.26
N TYR A 177 10.37 6.98 -13.29
CA TYR A 177 11.55 6.91 -12.44
C TYR A 177 11.68 5.57 -11.72
N THR A 178 10.59 5.06 -11.16
CA THR A 178 10.56 3.78 -10.45
C THR A 178 10.85 2.61 -11.39
N ALA A 179 10.24 2.59 -12.59
CA ALA A 179 10.51 1.57 -13.60
C ALA A 179 11.98 1.54 -14.00
N ASP A 180 12.58 2.70 -14.31
CA ASP A 180 14.01 2.82 -14.66
C ASP A 180 14.95 2.30 -13.54
N LYS A 181 14.51 2.29 -12.29
CA LYS A 181 15.31 1.79 -11.16
C LYS A 181 15.19 0.29 -10.96
N ILE A 182 14.03 -0.29 -11.28
CA ILE A 182 13.77 -1.74 -11.13
C ILE A 182 14.39 -2.53 -12.28
N ASP A 183 14.43 -1.95 -13.48
CA ASP A 183 14.95 -2.59 -14.69
C ASP A 183 16.49 -2.63 -14.75
N ARG A 184 17.23 -2.10 -13.76
CA ARG A 184 18.69 -2.09 -13.67
C ARG A 184 19.23 -3.16 -12.73
#